data_bc2713ff3f81f9d3479f1cffd3aaf2d7
#
_entry.id   bc2713ff3f81f9d3479f1cffd3aaf2d7
#
_cell.length_a   1.000
_cell.length_b   1.000
_cell.length_c   1.000
_cell.angle_alpha   90.00
_cell.angle_beta   90.00
_cell.angle_gamma   90.00
#
_symmetry.space_group_name_H-M   'P 1'
#
loop_
_entity.id
_entity.type
_entity.pdbx_description
1 polymer ?
#
loop_
_entity_poly.entity_id
_entity_poly.type
_entity_poly.pdbx_seq_one_letter_code
_entity_poly.pdbx_strand_id
1 'polypeptide(L)'
;MTILGEIVDLYHAKNHPRFGIGFRSAQEWDDHASEIARQLEAYGQSLKDFESRNLSTPIDEQQPEKSMEGITATNVEHADIGTPSVHSVHTASSAHISEADIQTRIVVAYGTHVMHVLHILLTGKWDPISLLDDNDLWISSQSFINATGHAVSAAEAINNILEYDPGLEFMPFFFGVYLLQGSFLLLLIADKLQVRTIISLACLCPNGR
;
A
#
# COMPACT_ATOMS: atom_id res chain seq x y z
N MET A 1 1.57 13.46 20.26
CA MET A 1 0.50 13.86 19.32
C MET A 1 0.52 12.90 18.16
N THR A 2 -0.62 12.52 17.60
CA THR A 2 -0.62 11.63 16.43
C THR A 2 -0.44 12.45 15.16
N ILE A 3 0.24 11.93 14.14
CA ILE A 3 0.46 12.59 12.84
C ILE A 3 -0.86 13.10 12.24
N LEU A 4 -1.93 12.31 12.30
CA LEU A 4 -3.25 12.75 11.85
C LEU A 4 -3.73 14.02 12.60
N GLY A 5 -3.50 14.11 13.91
CA GLY A 5 -3.84 15.30 14.69
C GLY A 5 -3.10 16.55 14.19
N GLU A 6 -1.82 16.42 13.89
CA GLU A 6 -1.02 17.54 13.35
C GLU A 6 -1.49 17.97 11.95
N ILE A 7 -1.89 17.02 11.08
CA ILE A 7 -2.48 17.35 9.78
C ILE A 7 -3.79 18.09 9.94
N VAL A 8 -4.67 17.66 10.85
CA VAL A 8 -5.96 18.31 11.13
C VAL A 8 -5.75 19.69 11.70
N ASP A 9 -4.84 19.86 12.66
CA ASP A 9 -4.52 21.15 13.26
C ASP A 9 -3.94 22.13 12.23
N LEU A 10 -3.04 21.66 11.35
CA LEU A 10 -2.48 22.44 10.25
C LEU A 10 -3.59 22.89 9.28
N TYR A 11 -4.50 21.99 8.90
CA TYR A 11 -5.61 22.32 8.02
C TYR A 11 -6.55 23.36 8.63
N HIS A 12 -6.96 23.18 9.88
CA HIS A 12 -7.84 24.11 10.57
C HIS A 12 -7.17 25.48 10.77
N ALA A 13 -5.93 25.53 11.18
CA ALA A 13 -5.21 26.77 11.36
C ALA A 13 -5.04 27.55 10.04
N LYS A 14 -4.88 26.85 8.91
CA LYS A 14 -4.74 27.45 7.58
C LYS A 14 -6.08 27.97 7.03
N ASN A 15 -7.18 27.25 7.27
CA ASN A 15 -8.49 27.58 6.68
C ASN A 15 -9.42 28.37 7.62
N HIS A 16 -9.12 28.42 8.93
CA HIS A 16 -9.92 29.13 9.94
C HIS A 16 -9.05 30.10 10.79
N PRO A 17 -8.54 31.17 10.18
CA PRO A 17 -7.58 32.09 10.84
C PRO A 17 -8.13 32.77 12.10
N ARG A 18 -9.45 32.74 12.33
CA ARG A 18 -10.06 33.27 13.57
C ARG A 18 -9.74 32.46 14.82
N PHE A 19 -9.36 31.20 14.65
CA PHE A 19 -8.97 30.30 15.75
C PHE A 19 -7.45 30.09 15.81
N GLY A 20 -6.71 30.51 14.78
CA GLY A 20 -5.25 30.46 14.76
C GLY A 20 -4.66 31.59 15.61
N ILE A 21 -4.01 31.25 16.70
CA ILE A 21 -3.24 32.21 17.51
C ILE A 21 -1.97 32.59 16.73
N GLY A 22 -2.00 33.74 16.10
CA GLY A 22 -0.85 34.32 15.40
C GLY A 22 -0.93 34.16 13.87
N PHE A 23 -0.64 35.27 13.19
CA PHE A 23 -0.40 35.28 11.75
C PHE A 23 0.90 34.56 11.46
N ARG A 24 0.80 33.26 11.14
CA ARG A 24 1.94 32.51 10.63
C ARG A 24 2.18 32.91 9.18
N SER A 25 3.45 33.05 8.81
CA SER A 25 3.82 33.29 7.42
C SER A 25 3.54 32.04 6.56
N ALA A 26 3.41 32.22 5.24
CA ALA A 26 3.29 31.08 4.31
C ALA A 26 4.45 30.09 4.52
N GLN A 27 5.65 30.60 4.78
CA GLN A 27 6.83 29.78 5.04
C GLN A 27 6.68 28.89 6.28
N GLU A 28 6.12 29.39 7.37
CA GLU A 28 5.90 28.61 8.59
C GLU A 28 4.91 27.46 8.37
N TRP A 29 3.90 27.66 7.49
CA TRP A 29 2.98 26.60 7.09
C TRP A 29 3.68 25.52 6.29
N ASP A 30 4.53 25.90 5.34
CA ASP A 30 5.27 25.00 4.49
C ASP A 30 6.33 24.23 5.30
N ASP A 31 6.99 24.87 6.25
CA ASP A 31 7.94 24.24 7.16
C ASP A 31 7.23 23.20 8.05
N HIS A 32 6.05 23.52 8.58
CA HIS A 32 5.26 22.58 9.38
C HIS A 32 4.76 21.38 8.53
N ALA A 33 4.25 21.64 7.32
CA ALA A 33 3.85 20.59 6.40
C ALA A 33 5.03 19.65 6.04
N SER A 34 6.21 20.24 5.82
CA SER A 34 7.43 19.49 5.53
C SER A 34 7.88 18.62 6.70
N GLU A 35 7.73 19.11 7.94
CA GLU A 35 8.02 18.30 9.13
C GLU A 35 7.05 17.13 9.28
N ILE A 36 5.76 17.34 9.02
CA ILE A 36 4.76 16.24 9.02
C ILE A 36 5.10 15.22 7.92
N ALA A 37 5.46 15.67 6.71
CA ALA A 37 5.88 14.79 5.63
C ALA A 37 7.09 13.94 6.03
N ARG A 38 8.09 14.54 6.67
CA ARG A 38 9.27 13.83 7.18
C ARG A 38 8.91 12.76 8.23
N GLN A 39 7.93 13.04 9.09
CA GLN A 39 7.44 12.05 10.07
C GLN A 39 6.71 10.89 9.38
N LEU A 40 5.95 11.15 8.32
CA LEU A 40 5.30 10.11 7.52
C LEU A 40 6.32 9.22 6.80
N GLU A 41 7.38 9.82 6.25
CA GLU A 41 8.49 9.05 5.65
C GLU A 41 9.20 8.17 6.67
N ALA A 42 9.48 8.71 7.87
CA ALA A 42 10.08 7.94 8.96
C ALA A 42 9.16 6.78 9.42
N TYR A 43 7.85 6.99 9.42
CA TYR A 43 6.88 5.93 9.69
C TYR A 43 6.93 4.85 8.60
N GLY A 44 6.97 5.24 7.31
CA GLY A 44 7.11 4.30 6.20
C GLY A 44 8.40 3.48 6.29
N GLN A 45 9.52 4.09 6.69
CA GLN A 45 10.75 3.36 6.93
C GLN A 45 10.62 2.37 8.10
N SER A 46 9.93 2.78 9.16
CA SER A 46 9.68 1.89 10.31
C SER A 46 8.83 0.67 9.93
N LEU A 47 7.88 0.81 9.01
CA LEU A 47 7.10 -0.33 8.48
C LEU A 47 7.98 -1.30 7.70
N LYS A 48 8.88 -0.80 6.85
CA LYS A 48 9.84 -1.64 6.09
C LYS A 48 10.81 -2.36 7.02
N ASP A 49 11.31 -1.66 8.03
CA ASP A 49 12.20 -2.25 9.03
C ASP A 49 11.47 -3.31 9.88
N PHE A 50 10.20 -3.09 10.18
CA PHE A 50 9.35 -4.06 10.86
C PHE A 50 9.14 -5.30 9.99
N GLU A 51 8.81 -5.12 8.72
CA GLU A 51 8.65 -6.20 7.75
C GLU A 51 9.93 -7.04 7.66
N SER A 52 11.07 -6.38 7.42
CA SER A 52 12.37 -7.05 7.27
C SER A 52 12.81 -7.86 8.48
N ARG A 53 12.42 -7.43 9.70
CA ARG A 53 12.78 -8.12 10.93
C ARG A 53 11.87 -9.30 11.25
N ASN A 54 10.63 -9.27 10.77
CA ASN A 54 9.63 -10.26 11.16
C ASN A 54 9.31 -11.27 10.04
N LEU A 55 9.70 -11.00 8.80
CA LEU A 55 9.61 -12.01 7.75
C LEU A 55 10.73 -13.03 7.92
N SER A 56 10.34 -14.29 7.93
CA SER A 56 11.29 -15.40 7.90
C SER A 56 12.05 -15.34 6.58
N THR A 57 13.36 -15.13 6.63
CA THR A 57 14.20 -15.36 5.45
C THR A 57 14.08 -16.82 5.06
N PRO A 58 13.94 -17.20 3.77
CA PRO A 58 14.05 -18.58 3.36
C PRO A 58 15.40 -19.10 3.89
N ILE A 59 15.34 -20.12 4.72
CA ILE A 59 16.55 -20.81 5.20
C ILE A 59 17.14 -21.41 3.93
N ASP A 60 18.21 -20.78 3.45
CA ASP A 60 19.07 -21.35 2.43
C ASP A 60 19.64 -22.63 3.05
N GLU A 61 19.13 -23.79 2.64
CA GLU A 61 19.64 -25.11 3.04
C GLU A 61 21.03 -25.28 2.47
N GLN A 62 22.00 -24.63 3.11
CA GLN A 62 23.40 -25.06 3.01
C GLN A 62 23.60 -26.24 3.97
N GLN A 63 23.27 -27.42 3.45
CA GLN A 63 23.78 -28.67 4.01
C GLN A 63 25.30 -28.64 4.04
N PRO A 64 25.96 -28.81 5.21
CA PRO A 64 27.30 -29.27 5.21
C PRO A 64 27.28 -30.79 5.01
N GLU A 65 27.66 -31.24 3.82
CA GLU A 65 28.04 -32.62 3.58
C GLU A 65 29.17 -33.00 4.57
N LYS A 66 28.85 -33.84 5.52
CA LYS A 66 29.81 -34.64 6.25
C LYS A 66 29.71 -36.08 5.81
N SER A 67 30.62 -36.41 4.92
CA SER A 67 31.04 -37.80 4.63
C SER A 67 31.32 -38.58 5.93
N MET A 68 30.72 -39.75 6.01
CA MET A 68 31.35 -40.81 6.79
C MET A 68 31.05 -42.18 6.13
N GLU A 69 32.16 -42.76 5.69
CA GLU A 69 32.27 -44.13 5.20
C GLU A 69 31.85 -45.16 6.22
N GLY A 70 31.33 -46.29 5.71
CA GLY A 70 31.78 -47.58 6.24
C GLY A 70 30.70 -48.55 6.70
N ILE A 71 30.68 -49.68 5.99
CA ILE A 71 30.56 -51.06 6.46
C ILE A 71 29.22 -51.81 6.23
N THR A 72 29.32 -52.63 5.16
CA THR A 72 28.97 -54.09 4.98
C THR A 72 27.63 -54.68 5.40
N ALA A 73 26.95 -55.19 4.35
CA ALA A 73 26.42 -56.51 4.07
C ALA A 73 25.53 -57.21 5.13
N THR A 74 24.33 -57.62 4.70
CA THR A 74 23.99 -59.01 4.36
C THR A 74 22.55 -59.13 3.84
N ASN A 75 22.40 -60.03 2.88
CA ASN A 75 21.18 -60.52 2.24
C ASN A 75 20.10 -60.99 3.20
N VAL A 76 18.81 -60.85 2.85
CA VAL A 76 17.85 -61.97 2.68
C VAL A 76 16.69 -61.53 1.76
N GLU A 77 16.44 -62.34 0.76
CA GLU A 77 15.28 -62.32 -0.13
C GLU A 77 13.98 -62.54 0.62
N HIS A 78 12.93 -61.78 0.29
CA HIS A 78 11.60 -62.35 0.18
C HIS A 78 10.75 -61.50 -0.81
N ALA A 79 10.28 -62.18 -1.84
CA ALA A 79 9.34 -61.70 -2.81
C ALA A 79 7.96 -61.55 -2.19
N ASP A 80 7.25 -60.50 -2.41
CA ASP A 80 5.81 -60.55 -2.59
C ASP A 80 5.26 -59.41 -3.47
N ILE A 81 4.18 -59.73 -4.12
CA ILE A 81 3.52 -59.27 -5.30
C ILE A 81 2.93 -57.86 -5.18
N GLY A 82 3.13 -57.08 -6.19
CA GLY A 82 2.79 -55.75 -6.52
C GLY A 82 1.37 -55.21 -6.41
N THR A 83 1.34 -53.93 -6.27
CA THR A 83 0.33 -53.05 -6.90
C THR A 83 1.05 -51.80 -7.37
N PRO A 84 0.75 -51.26 -8.57
CA PRO A 84 1.38 -50.04 -9.04
C PRO A 84 0.81 -48.85 -8.26
N SER A 85 1.61 -48.37 -7.32
CA SER A 85 1.34 -47.09 -6.68
C SER A 85 1.48 -45.97 -7.72
N VAL A 86 0.39 -45.30 -8.00
CA VAL A 86 0.33 -44.07 -8.80
C VAL A 86 1.40 -43.15 -8.27
N HIS A 87 2.35 -42.81 -9.12
CA HIS A 87 3.30 -41.75 -8.87
C HIS A 87 2.54 -40.47 -8.51
N SER A 88 2.58 -40.12 -7.23
CA SER A 88 2.23 -38.81 -6.78
C SER A 88 3.17 -37.83 -7.47
N VAL A 89 2.62 -37.05 -8.38
CA VAL A 89 3.32 -35.96 -9.03
C VAL A 89 3.77 -35.06 -7.88
N HIS A 90 5.08 -34.88 -7.73
CA HIS A 90 5.64 -33.89 -6.83
C HIS A 90 5.09 -32.54 -7.23
N THR A 91 4.02 -32.11 -6.55
CA THR A 91 3.65 -30.71 -6.52
C THR A 91 4.85 -29.97 -5.98
N ALA A 92 5.38 -29.07 -6.81
CA ALA A 92 6.43 -28.14 -6.43
C ALA A 92 6.11 -27.61 -5.04
N SER A 93 7.08 -27.68 -4.13
CA SER A 93 6.98 -27.15 -2.77
C SER A 93 6.59 -25.68 -2.86
N SER A 94 5.29 -25.40 -2.69
CA SER A 94 4.84 -24.08 -2.33
C SER A 94 5.50 -23.81 -0.98
N ALA A 95 6.45 -22.89 -0.94
CA ALA A 95 7.05 -22.42 0.30
C ALA A 95 5.88 -22.08 1.25
N HIS A 96 5.76 -22.84 2.32
CA HIS A 96 4.67 -22.68 3.28
C HIS A 96 4.93 -21.36 4.01
N ILE A 97 4.24 -20.29 3.57
CA ILE A 97 4.31 -18.97 4.23
C ILE A 97 3.80 -19.19 5.67
N SER A 98 4.58 -18.78 6.66
CA SER A 98 4.19 -18.96 8.06
C SER A 98 3.02 -18.05 8.40
N GLU A 99 2.20 -18.45 9.38
CA GLU A 99 1.11 -17.61 9.89
C GLU A 99 1.64 -16.25 10.41
N ALA A 100 2.80 -16.25 11.06
CA ALA A 100 3.44 -15.03 11.52
C ALA A 100 3.86 -14.11 10.37
N ASP A 101 4.31 -14.68 9.24
CA ASP A 101 4.64 -13.91 8.04
C ASP A 101 3.39 -13.28 7.43
N ILE A 102 2.27 -14.02 7.38
CA ILE A 102 0.98 -13.50 6.90
C ILE A 102 0.53 -12.33 7.77
N GLN A 103 0.54 -12.47 9.10
CA GLN A 103 0.17 -11.41 10.03
C GLN A 103 1.08 -10.18 9.88
N THR A 104 2.38 -10.38 9.71
CA THR A 104 3.32 -9.29 9.45
C THR A 104 2.96 -8.54 8.18
N ARG A 105 2.69 -9.23 7.07
CA ARG A 105 2.31 -8.64 5.80
C ARG A 105 0.98 -7.88 5.89
N ILE A 106 -0.01 -8.43 6.60
CA ILE A 106 -1.28 -7.76 6.88
C ILE A 106 -1.05 -6.42 7.58
N VAL A 107 -0.31 -6.41 8.68
CA VAL A 107 -0.02 -5.18 9.45
C VAL A 107 0.71 -4.14 8.60
N VAL A 108 1.71 -4.57 7.82
CA VAL A 108 2.47 -3.68 6.93
C VAL A 108 1.57 -3.10 5.83
N ALA A 109 0.71 -3.92 5.21
CA ALA A 109 -0.19 -3.48 4.16
C ALA A 109 -1.20 -2.44 4.67
N TYR A 110 -1.85 -2.67 5.82
CA TYR A 110 -2.74 -1.70 6.46
C TYR A 110 -2.00 -0.40 6.83
N GLY A 111 -0.82 -0.51 7.44
CA GLY A 111 0.00 0.64 7.80
C GLY A 111 0.45 1.46 6.60
N THR A 112 0.85 0.81 5.52
CA THR A 112 1.26 1.44 4.26
C THR A 112 0.10 2.20 3.61
N HIS A 113 -1.09 1.61 3.56
CA HIS A 113 -2.28 2.30 3.05
C HIS A 113 -2.57 3.58 3.84
N VAL A 114 -2.63 3.48 5.17
CA VAL A 114 -2.88 4.66 6.05
C VAL A 114 -1.83 5.74 5.83
N MET A 115 -0.56 5.38 5.75
CA MET A 115 0.54 6.32 5.51
C MET A 115 0.33 7.11 4.22
N HIS A 116 0.02 6.43 3.11
CA HIS A 116 -0.22 7.10 1.84
C HIS A 116 -1.45 7.99 1.86
N VAL A 117 -2.53 7.58 2.53
CA VAL A 117 -3.72 8.42 2.71
C VAL A 117 -3.42 9.66 3.54
N LEU A 118 -2.58 9.56 4.57
CA LEU A 118 -2.15 10.72 5.35
C LEU A 118 -1.32 11.71 4.51
N HIS A 119 -0.49 11.23 3.58
CA HIS A 119 0.18 12.09 2.60
C HIS A 119 -0.82 12.82 1.69
N ILE A 120 -1.89 12.16 1.25
CA ILE A 120 -2.96 12.79 0.48
C ILE A 120 -3.64 13.88 1.32
N LEU A 121 -4.01 13.58 2.56
CA LEU A 121 -4.65 14.53 3.48
C LEU A 121 -3.76 15.75 3.76
N LEU A 122 -2.43 15.57 3.80
CA LEU A 122 -1.48 16.67 4.01
C LEU A 122 -1.55 17.72 2.89
N THR A 123 -2.05 17.38 1.69
CA THR A 123 -2.28 18.36 0.62
C THR A 123 -3.37 19.39 0.96
N GLY A 124 -4.20 19.13 1.98
CA GLY A 124 -5.29 19.99 2.40
C GLY A 124 -6.53 19.96 1.49
N LYS A 125 -6.61 19.04 0.54
CA LYS A 125 -7.76 18.83 -0.35
C LYS A 125 -8.60 17.66 0.17
N TRP A 126 -9.52 17.96 1.10
CA TRP A 126 -10.29 16.93 1.80
C TRP A 126 -11.73 16.79 1.29
N ASP A 127 -12.27 17.86 0.71
CA ASP A 127 -13.64 17.91 0.24
C ASP A 127 -13.74 17.40 -1.20
N PRO A 128 -14.49 16.31 -1.47
CA PRO A 128 -14.68 15.78 -2.81
C PRO A 128 -15.29 16.79 -3.79
N ILE A 129 -16.16 17.70 -3.29
CA ILE A 129 -16.80 18.71 -4.14
C ILE A 129 -15.75 19.71 -4.63
N SER A 130 -14.87 20.16 -3.74
CA SER A 130 -13.77 21.07 -4.12
C SER A 130 -12.74 20.41 -5.04
N LEU A 131 -12.60 19.08 -4.98
CA LEU A 131 -11.73 18.33 -5.90
C LEU A 131 -12.29 18.27 -7.33
N LEU A 132 -13.62 18.37 -7.49
CA LEU A 132 -14.31 18.33 -8.79
C LEU A 132 -14.41 19.72 -9.44
N ASP A 133 -14.01 20.80 -8.75
CA ASP A 133 -14.05 22.15 -9.29
C ASP A 133 -13.01 22.30 -10.42
N ASP A 134 -13.49 22.45 -11.64
CA ASP A 134 -12.65 22.58 -12.86
C ASP A 134 -11.84 23.88 -12.89
N ASN A 135 -12.19 24.87 -12.07
CA ASN A 135 -11.46 26.13 -11.95
C ASN A 135 -10.25 26.02 -11.00
N ASP A 136 -10.10 24.91 -10.30
CA ASP A 136 -8.98 24.73 -9.38
C ASP A 136 -7.69 24.37 -10.14
N LEU A 137 -6.75 25.30 -10.16
CA LEU A 137 -5.43 25.09 -10.75
C LEU A 137 -4.59 24.01 -10.03
N TRP A 138 -5.09 23.49 -8.91
CA TRP A 138 -4.41 22.44 -8.15
C TRP A 138 -4.15 21.19 -8.99
N ILE A 139 -5.07 20.80 -9.90
CA ILE A 139 -4.91 19.65 -10.80
C ILE A 139 -3.66 19.77 -11.69
N SER A 140 -3.21 20.98 -11.95
CA SER A 140 -1.97 21.23 -12.72
C SER A 140 -0.73 21.41 -11.84
N SER A 141 -0.85 21.24 -10.54
CA SER A 141 0.24 21.48 -9.60
C SER A 141 1.08 20.24 -9.33
N GLN A 142 2.33 20.45 -8.87
CA GLN A 142 3.20 19.37 -8.41
C GLN A 142 2.59 18.64 -7.20
N SER A 143 1.84 19.34 -6.36
CA SER A 143 1.11 18.75 -5.23
C SER A 143 0.08 17.71 -5.66
N PHE A 144 -0.63 17.96 -6.78
CA PHE A 144 -1.56 16.98 -7.35
C PHE A 144 -0.82 15.74 -7.88
N ILE A 145 0.31 15.92 -8.57
CA ILE A 145 1.11 14.81 -9.09
C ILE A 145 1.60 13.93 -7.93
N ASN A 146 2.10 14.54 -6.87
CA ASN A 146 2.57 13.82 -5.68
C ASN A 146 1.40 13.08 -5.00
N ALA A 147 0.26 13.76 -4.81
CA ALA A 147 -0.94 13.15 -4.23
C ALA A 147 -1.45 11.97 -5.08
N THR A 148 -1.38 12.08 -6.41
CA THR A 148 -1.71 10.99 -7.34
C THR A 148 -0.80 9.79 -7.15
N GLY A 149 0.50 10.00 -7.00
CA GLY A 149 1.46 8.93 -6.69
C GLY A 149 1.08 8.21 -5.39
N HIS A 150 0.77 8.95 -4.33
CA HIS A 150 0.31 8.36 -3.07
C HIS A 150 -1.03 7.63 -3.20
N ALA A 151 -1.96 8.12 -4.03
CA ALA A 151 -3.24 7.44 -4.25
C ALA A 151 -3.05 6.08 -4.96
N VAL A 152 -2.15 6.00 -5.93
CA VAL A 152 -1.80 4.74 -6.59
C VAL A 152 -1.16 3.77 -5.60
N SER A 153 -0.18 4.22 -4.83
CA SER A 153 0.47 3.36 -3.81
C SER A 153 -0.49 2.93 -2.70
N ALA A 154 -1.47 3.79 -2.34
CA ALA A 154 -2.54 3.40 -1.42
C ALA A 154 -3.42 2.28 -2.01
N ALA A 155 -3.72 2.33 -3.32
CA ALA A 155 -4.48 1.27 -3.99
C ALA A 155 -3.68 -0.04 -4.09
N GLU A 156 -2.37 0.02 -4.34
CA GLU A 156 -1.48 -1.14 -4.31
C GLU A 156 -1.48 -1.79 -2.92
N ALA A 157 -1.44 -0.99 -1.85
CA ALA A 157 -1.53 -1.50 -0.49
C ALA A 157 -2.88 -2.19 -0.21
N ILE A 158 -4.01 -1.72 -0.79
CA ILE A 158 -5.29 -2.42 -0.71
C ILE A 158 -5.23 -3.77 -1.41
N ASN A 159 -4.58 -3.85 -2.57
CA ASN A 159 -4.40 -5.14 -3.25
C ASN A 159 -3.64 -6.14 -2.36
N ASN A 160 -2.59 -5.69 -1.68
CA ASN A 160 -1.84 -6.51 -0.73
C ASN A 160 -2.71 -6.92 0.48
N ILE A 161 -3.57 -6.02 1.00
CA ILE A 161 -4.52 -6.37 2.06
C ILE A 161 -5.43 -7.51 1.60
N LEU A 162 -6.04 -7.39 0.41
CA LEU A 162 -6.95 -8.41 -0.11
C LEU A 162 -6.26 -9.74 -0.44
N GLU A 163 -4.96 -9.71 -0.71
CA GLU A 163 -4.15 -10.92 -0.90
C GLU A 163 -3.99 -11.72 0.40
N TYR A 164 -3.72 -11.03 1.51
CA TYR A 164 -3.40 -11.66 2.80
C TYR A 164 -4.59 -11.72 3.77
N ASP A 165 -5.57 -10.83 3.62
CA ASP A 165 -6.79 -10.73 4.43
C ASP A 165 -8.03 -10.55 3.51
N PRO A 166 -8.37 -11.54 2.65
CA PRO A 166 -9.47 -11.42 1.70
C PRO A 166 -10.84 -11.25 2.38
N GLY A 167 -10.99 -11.70 3.61
CA GLY A 167 -12.19 -11.53 4.43
C GLY A 167 -12.25 -10.20 5.16
N LEU A 168 -11.17 -9.40 5.13
CA LEU A 168 -11.03 -8.16 5.91
C LEU A 168 -11.27 -8.36 7.41
N GLU A 169 -10.89 -9.53 7.94
CA GLU A 169 -11.12 -9.90 9.33
C GLU A 169 -10.28 -9.07 10.31
N PHE A 170 -9.12 -8.58 9.84
CA PHE A 170 -8.21 -7.74 10.62
C PHE A 170 -8.43 -6.24 10.38
N MET A 171 -9.48 -5.86 9.62
CA MET A 171 -9.72 -4.45 9.30
C MET A 171 -10.05 -3.61 10.54
N PRO A 172 -9.23 -2.58 10.86
CA PRO A 172 -9.52 -1.67 11.96
C PRO A 172 -10.84 -0.91 11.73
N PHE A 173 -11.60 -0.65 12.80
CA PHE A 173 -12.90 -0.01 12.73
C PHE A 173 -12.92 1.30 11.91
N PHE A 174 -11.91 2.16 12.09
CA PHE A 174 -11.83 3.44 11.37
C PHE A 174 -11.20 3.33 9.97
N PHE A 175 -10.78 2.16 9.55
CA PHE A 175 -10.06 2.00 8.29
C PHE A 175 -10.90 2.38 7.07
N GLY A 176 -12.23 2.18 7.13
CA GLY A 176 -13.16 2.58 6.08
C GLY A 176 -13.10 4.08 5.75
N VAL A 177 -12.78 4.95 6.72
CA VAL A 177 -12.59 6.38 6.47
C VAL A 177 -11.35 6.63 5.61
N TYR A 178 -10.25 5.93 5.87
CA TYR A 178 -9.03 6.03 5.05
C TYR A 178 -9.26 5.48 3.64
N LEU A 179 -9.98 4.36 3.50
CA LEU A 179 -10.38 3.83 2.19
C LEU A 179 -11.16 4.85 1.37
N LEU A 180 -12.17 5.46 1.98
CA LEU A 180 -13.00 6.48 1.33
C LEU A 180 -12.14 7.67 0.89
N GLN A 181 -11.32 8.20 1.78
CA GLN A 181 -10.50 9.36 1.51
C GLN A 181 -9.44 9.11 0.43
N GLY A 182 -8.81 7.93 0.44
CA GLY A 182 -7.85 7.53 -0.59
C GLY A 182 -8.49 7.33 -1.96
N SER A 183 -9.76 6.88 -2.02
CA SER A 183 -10.45 6.61 -3.28
C SER A 183 -10.93 7.85 -4.02
N PHE A 184 -11.21 8.98 -3.34
CA PHE A 184 -11.68 10.20 -3.99
C PHE A 184 -10.75 10.70 -5.08
N LEU A 185 -9.45 10.68 -4.83
CA LEU A 185 -8.47 11.15 -5.80
C LEU A 185 -8.39 10.22 -7.02
N LEU A 186 -8.50 8.91 -6.82
CA LEU A 186 -8.55 7.94 -7.91
C LEU A 186 -9.80 8.12 -8.78
N LEU A 187 -10.96 8.39 -8.17
CA LEU A 187 -12.20 8.68 -8.89
C LEU A 187 -12.08 9.98 -9.72
N LEU A 188 -11.46 11.02 -9.16
CA LEU A 188 -11.17 12.25 -9.87
C LEU A 188 -10.29 12.01 -11.10
N ILE A 189 -9.22 11.23 -10.94
CA ILE A 189 -8.32 10.88 -12.04
C ILE A 189 -9.07 10.10 -13.12
N ALA A 190 -9.89 9.12 -12.74
CA ALA A 190 -10.70 8.34 -13.68
C ALA A 190 -11.69 9.22 -14.46
N ASP A 191 -12.36 10.16 -13.79
CA ASP A 191 -13.27 11.13 -14.42
C ASP A 191 -12.52 11.99 -15.46
N LYS A 192 -11.40 12.60 -15.08
CA LYS A 192 -10.61 13.45 -15.98
C LYS A 192 -10.03 12.69 -17.18
N LEU A 193 -9.65 11.43 -17.01
CA LEU A 193 -9.19 10.59 -18.11
C LEU A 193 -10.33 10.24 -19.07
N GLN A 194 -11.54 9.92 -18.58
CA GLN A 194 -12.71 9.66 -19.40
C GLN A 194 -13.09 10.89 -20.25
N VAL A 195 -13.17 12.06 -19.63
CA VAL A 195 -13.50 13.31 -20.31
C VAL A 195 -12.51 13.58 -21.45
N ARG A 196 -11.21 13.44 -21.21
CA ARG A 196 -10.17 13.63 -22.25
C ARG A 196 -10.33 12.64 -23.41
N THR A 197 -10.65 11.38 -23.12
CA THR A 197 -10.84 10.35 -24.15
C THR A 197 -12.05 10.66 -25.02
N ILE A 198 -13.17 11.10 -24.43
CA ILE A 198 -14.39 11.48 -25.16
C ILE A 198 -14.14 12.72 -26.07
N ILE A 199 -13.44 13.74 -25.55
CA ILE A 199 -13.09 14.92 -26.33
C ILE A 199 -12.17 14.56 -27.50
N SER A 200 -11.16 13.70 -27.26
CA SER A 200 -10.26 13.24 -28.32
C SER A 200 -10.99 12.47 -29.42
N LEU A 201 -11.93 11.59 -29.07
CA LEU A 201 -12.77 10.86 -30.02
C LEU A 201 -13.71 11.79 -30.78
N ALA A 202 -14.30 12.78 -30.12
CA ALA A 202 -15.17 13.77 -30.75
C ALA A 202 -14.41 14.65 -31.76
N CYS A 203 -13.14 14.98 -31.48
CA CYS A 203 -12.28 15.72 -32.39
C CYS A 203 -11.81 14.89 -33.59
N LEU A 204 -11.78 13.56 -33.48
CA LEU A 204 -11.38 12.65 -34.56
C LEU A 204 -12.53 12.29 -35.53
N CYS A 205 -13.77 12.68 -35.22
CA CYS A 205 -14.92 12.56 -36.10
C CYS A 205 -15.26 13.92 -36.74
N PRO A 206 -14.54 14.43 -37.77
CA PRO A 206 -14.97 15.58 -38.52
C PRO A 206 -16.07 15.14 -39.43
N ASN A 207 -17.31 15.61 -39.12
CA ASN A 207 -18.47 15.75 -40.03
C ASN A 207 -18.61 14.72 -41.17
N GLY A 208 -19.33 13.65 -40.87
CA GLY A 208 -20.09 12.98 -41.90
C GLY A 208 -21.31 13.85 -42.32
N ARG A 209 -21.18 14.60 -43.36
CA ARG A 209 -22.29 15.06 -44.22
C ARG A 209 -21.97 14.69 -45.65
#